data_890c31ae296d0c4956a8aa3e4da0d3cb
#
_entry.id   890c31ae296d0c4956a8aa3e4da0d3cb
#
_cell.length_a   1.000
_cell.length_b   1.000
_cell.length_c   1.000
_cell.angle_alpha   90.00
_cell.angle_beta   90.00
_cell.angle_gamma   90.00
#
_symmetry.space_group_name_H-M   'P 1'
#
loop_
_entity.id
_entity.type
_entity.pdbx_description
1 polymer ?
#
loop_
_entity_poly.entity_id
_entity_poly.type
_entity_poly.pdbx_seq_one_letter_code
_entity_poly.pdbx_strand_id
1 'polypeptide(L)'
;MNQINELYDIYKGLLTKKQREYIELYYQEDLSLSEIADEVGVSRNAVHDNIRRTEKLLAGYEEKLGIYEKDGKRRGICDKIKTCTDDGAVLELVRQLEALE
;
A
#
# COMPACT_ATOMS: atom_id res chain seq x y z
N MET A 1 -11.94 5.75 -2.66
CA MET A 1 -10.50 5.53 -2.79
C MET A 1 -10.14 4.14 -2.27
N ASN A 2 -9.31 3.41 -2.98
CA ASN A 2 -9.02 2.03 -2.66
C ASN A 2 -7.78 1.93 -1.77
N GLN A 3 -7.94 1.45 -0.53
CA GLN A 3 -6.84 1.24 0.40
C GLN A 3 -5.84 0.18 -0.06
N ILE A 4 -6.21 -0.65 -1.02
CA ILE A 4 -5.34 -1.75 -1.46
C ILE A 4 -4.02 -1.23 -2.00
N ASN A 5 -4.01 -0.15 -2.78
CA ASN A 5 -2.76 0.43 -3.28
C ASN A 5 -1.84 0.89 -2.14
N GLU A 6 -2.39 1.46 -1.10
CA GLU A 6 -1.62 1.93 0.04
C GLU A 6 -1.08 0.77 0.88
N LEU A 7 -1.90 -0.25 1.11
CA LEU A 7 -1.45 -1.46 1.80
C LEU A 7 -0.40 -2.21 0.96
N TYR A 8 -0.58 -2.24 -0.36
CA TYR A 8 0.37 -2.85 -1.25
C TYR A 8 1.75 -2.20 -1.15
N ASP A 9 1.81 -0.87 -1.17
CA ASP A 9 3.09 -0.16 -1.07
C ASP A 9 3.84 -0.50 0.22
N ILE A 10 3.12 -0.69 1.32
CA ILE A 10 3.72 -1.03 2.62
C ILE A 10 4.15 -2.50 2.66
N TYR A 11 3.29 -3.41 2.22
CA TYR A 11 3.44 -4.84 2.46
C TYR A 11 3.90 -5.66 1.26
N LYS A 12 4.16 -5.03 0.11
CA LYS A 12 4.50 -5.77 -1.12
C LYS A 12 5.70 -6.71 -0.96
N GLY A 13 6.63 -6.39 -0.08
CA GLY A 13 7.77 -7.24 0.20
C GLY A 13 7.41 -8.60 0.80
N LEU A 14 6.18 -8.75 1.33
CA LEU A 14 5.68 -9.99 1.91
C LEU A 14 4.87 -10.82 0.91
N LEU A 15 4.69 -10.33 -0.31
CA LEU A 15 3.94 -11.02 -1.34
C LEU A 15 4.87 -11.77 -2.28
N THR A 16 4.36 -12.83 -2.91
CA THR A 16 5.09 -13.51 -3.98
C THR A 16 5.15 -12.62 -5.21
N LYS A 17 6.09 -12.91 -6.12
CA LYS A 17 6.20 -12.19 -7.38
C LYS A 17 4.90 -12.21 -8.17
N LYS A 18 4.24 -13.36 -8.22
CA LYS A 18 2.99 -13.55 -8.96
C LYS A 18 1.85 -12.72 -8.34
N GLN A 19 1.76 -12.68 -7.02
CA GLN A 19 0.77 -11.87 -6.32
C GLN A 19 0.98 -10.38 -6.60
N ARG A 20 2.23 -9.92 -6.56
CA ARG A 20 2.54 -8.53 -6.91
C ARG A 20 2.15 -8.20 -8.34
N GLU A 21 2.49 -9.07 -9.28
CA GLU A 21 2.19 -8.85 -10.69
C GLU A 21 0.70 -8.66 -10.93
N TYR A 22 -0.14 -9.55 -10.38
CA TYR A 22 -1.58 -9.48 -10.60
C TYR A 22 -2.22 -8.25 -9.94
N ILE A 23 -1.80 -7.92 -8.73
CA ILE A 23 -2.29 -6.74 -8.03
C ILE A 23 -1.92 -5.47 -8.80
N GLU A 24 -0.69 -5.38 -9.31
CA GLU A 24 -0.23 -4.22 -10.06
C GLU A 24 -1.00 -4.05 -11.37
N LEU A 25 -1.23 -5.15 -12.10
CA LEU A 25 -1.99 -5.09 -13.34
C LEU A 25 -3.43 -4.64 -13.11
N TYR A 26 -4.03 -5.10 -12.02
CA TYR A 26 -5.42 -4.78 -11.73
C TYR A 26 -5.62 -3.38 -11.15
N TYR A 27 -4.82 -3.01 -10.14
CA TYR A 27 -5.02 -1.76 -9.40
C TYR A 27 -4.21 -0.58 -9.93
N GLN A 28 -3.06 -0.81 -10.52
CA GLN A 28 -2.20 0.28 -11.01
C GLN A 28 -2.34 0.50 -12.51
N GLU A 29 -2.50 -0.56 -13.29
CA GLU A 29 -2.64 -0.44 -14.74
C GLU A 29 -4.09 -0.55 -15.22
N ASP A 30 -5.03 -0.67 -14.30
CA ASP A 30 -6.48 -0.67 -14.58
C ASP A 30 -6.92 -1.73 -15.60
N LEU A 31 -6.23 -2.86 -15.65
CA LEU A 31 -6.65 -3.96 -16.52
C LEU A 31 -7.84 -4.70 -15.92
N SER A 32 -8.76 -5.15 -16.77
CA SER A 32 -9.84 -6.02 -16.35
C SER A 32 -9.31 -7.41 -16.04
N LEU A 33 -10.09 -8.21 -15.30
CA LEU A 33 -9.72 -9.61 -15.02
C LEU A 33 -9.50 -10.39 -16.31
N SER A 34 -10.34 -10.17 -17.33
CA SER A 34 -10.21 -10.84 -18.62
C SER A 34 -8.94 -10.43 -19.36
N GLU A 35 -8.60 -9.15 -19.31
CA GLU A 35 -7.36 -8.65 -19.93
C GLU A 35 -6.13 -9.23 -19.25
N ILE A 36 -6.13 -9.33 -17.92
CA ILE A 36 -5.03 -9.95 -17.19
C ILE A 36 -4.92 -11.43 -17.54
N ALA A 37 -6.06 -12.14 -17.58
CA ALA A 37 -6.09 -13.55 -17.93
C ALA A 37 -5.49 -13.81 -19.31
N ASP A 38 -5.82 -12.97 -20.28
CA ASP A 38 -5.27 -13.07 -21.63
C ASP A 38 -3.77 -12.82 -21.66
N GLU A 39 -3.33 -11.80 -20.93
CA GLU A 39 -1.92 -11.41 -20.90
C GLU A 39 -1.02 -12.46 -20.23
N VAL A 40 -1.47 -13.04 -19.12
CA VAL A 40 -0.65 -13.99 -18.36
C VAL A 40 -0.94 -15.45 -18.72
N GLY A 41 -1.95 -15.72 -19.55
CA GLY A 41 -2.22 -17.07 -20.06
C GLY A 41 -2.88 -17.99 -19.05
N VAL A 42 -3.77 -17.49 -18.21
CA VAL A 42 -4.55 -18.29 -17.25
C VAL A 42 -6.04 -17.93 -17.39
N SER A 43 -6.89 -18.66 -16.66
CA SER A 43 -8.33 -18.38 -16.69
C SER A 43 -8.65 -17.09 -15.92
N ARG A 44 -9.76 -16.45 -16.28
CA ARG A 44 -10.28 -15.27 -15.57
C ARG A 44 -10.54 -15.59 -14.10
N ASN A 45 -11.08 -16.78 -13.82
CA ASN A 45 -11.34 -17.19 -12.44
C ASN A 45 -10.05 -17.34 -11.63
N ALA A 46 -9.00 -17.87 -12.25
CA ALA A 46 -7.70 -17.99 -11.59
C ALA A 46 -7.13 -16.61 -11.23
N VAL A 47 -7.28 -15.62 -12.09
CA VAL A 47 -6.87 -14.24 -11.81
C VAL A 47 -7.68 -13.68 -10.66
N HIS A 48 -9.01 -13.82 -10.73
CA HIS A 48 -9.92 -13.33 -9.68
C HIS A 48 -9.55 -13.91 -8.32
N ASP A 49 -9.36 -15.22 -8.25
CA ASP A 49 -9.03 -15.90 -6.99
C ASP A 49 -7.68 -15.43 -6.43
N ASN A 50 -6.69 -15.28 -7.29
CA ASN A 50 -5.37 -14.80 -6.88
C ASN A 50 -5.46 -13.39 -6.28
N ILE A 51 -6.15 -12.49 -6.97
CA ILE A 51 -6.30 -11.10 -6.51
C ILE A 51 -7.05 -11.06 -5.17
N ARG A 52 -8.13 -11.84 -5.04
CA ARG A 52 -8.91 -11.89 -3.79
C ARG A 52 -8.07 -12.40 -2.62
N ARG A 53 -7.27 -13.44 -2.83
CA ARG A 53 -6.36 -13.94 -1.79
C ARG A 53 -5.32 -12.90 -1.41
N THR A 54 -4.77 -12.21 -2.38
CA THR A 54 -3.77 -11.18 -2.13
C THR A 54 -4.36 -10.01 -1.35
N GLU A 55 -5.57 -9.59 -1.70
CA GLU A 55 -6.29 -8.56 -0.93
C GLU A 55 -6.47 -8.97 0.53
N LYS A 56 -6.84 -10.22 0.75
CA LYS A 56 -7.01 -10.75 2.12
C LYS A 56 -5.69 -10.80 2.88
N LEU A 57 -4.60 -11.16 2.20
CA LEU A 57 -3.27 -11.14 2.82
C LEU A 57 -2.88 -9.73 3.26
N LEU A 58 -3.08 -8.75 2.39
CA LEU A 58 -2.76 -7.35 2.72
C LEU A 58 -3.58 -6.85 3.91
N ALA A 59 -4.87 -7.13 3.91
CA ALA A 59 -5.74 -6.76 5.03
C ALA A 59 -5.32 -7.47 6.33
N GLY A 60 -4.93 -8.72 6.24
CA GLY A 60 -4.45 -9.49 7.40
C GLY A 60 -3.14 -8.97 7.97
N TYR A 61 -2.21 -8.56 7.11
CA TYR A 61 -0.97 -7.94 7.56
C TYR A 61 -1.24 -6.63 8.29
N GLU A 62 -2.12 -5.81 7.74
CA GLU A 62 -2.47 -4.53 8.38
C GLU A 62 -3.16 -4.77 9.71
N GLU A 63 -4.06 -5.73 9.80
CA GLU A 63 -4.73 -6.07 11.04
C GLU A 63 -3.74 -6.43 12.15
N LYS A 64 -2.68 -7.15 11.80
CA LYS A 64 -1.65 -7.60 12.75
C LYS A 64 -0.62 -6.53 13.06
N LEU A 65 -0.20 -5.77 12.06
CA LEU A 65 0.96 -4.88 12.17
C LEU A 65 0.57 -3.42 12.34
N GLY A 66 -0.53 -2.99 11.74
CA GLY A 66 -1.03 -1.63 11.87
C GLY A 66 -0.09 -0.54 11.35
N ILE A 67 0.77 -0.85 10.38
CA ILE A 67 1.76 0.10 9.86
C ILE A 67 1.08 1.26 9.14
N TYR A 68 0.08 0.99 8.31
CA TYR A 68 -0.66 2.01 7.59
C TYR A 68 -1.35 2.99 8.56
N GLU A 69 -2.03 2.45 9.56
CA GLU A 69 -2.71 3.25 10.58
C GLU A 69 -1.72 4.12 11.36
N LYS A 70 -0.60 3.52 11.80
CA LYS A 70 0.42 4.24 12.57
C LYS A 70 1.10 5.32 11.73
N ASP A 71 1.36 5.04 10.46
CA ASP A 71 1.95 6.03 9.56
C ASP A 71 1.02 7.22 9.37
N GLY A 72 -0.29 6.96 9.24
CA GLY A 72 -1.28 8.03 9.14
C GLY A 72 -1.32 8.92 10.38
N LYS A 73 -1.29 8.30 11.56
CA LYS A 73 -1.24 9.02 12.83
C LYS A 73 0.04 9.85 12.98
N ARG A 74 1.17 9.26 12.60
CA ARG A 74 2.47 9.94 12.64
C ARG A 74 2.49 11.16 11.74
N ARG A 75 2.00 11.01 10.50
CA ARG A 75 1.90 12.15 9.58
C ARG A 75 1.01 13.26 10.12
N GLY A 76 -0.12 12.89 10.73
CA GLY A 76 -1.02 13.86 11.34
C GLY A 76 -0.34 14.64 12.47
N ILE A 77 0.45 13.96 13.30
CA ILE A 77 1.19 14.59 14.37
C ILE A 77 2.29 15.50 13.81
N CYS A 78 3.02 15.04 12.80
CA CYS A 78 4.03 15.86 12.12
C CYS A 78 3.41 17.14 11.54
N ASP A 79 2.25 17.04 10.92
CA ASP A 79 1.55 18.19 10.37
C ASP A 79 1.16 19.19 11.47
N LYS A 80 0.71 18.70 12.62
CA LYS A 80 0.40 19.55 13.77
C LYS A 80 1.64 20.27 14.29
N ILE A 81 2.77 19.58 14.37
CA ILE A 81 4.03 20.22 14.80
C ILE A 81 4.40 21.35 13.84
N LYS A 82 4.25 21.12 12.52
CA LYS A 82 4.55 22.13 11.50
C LYS A 82 3.69 23.39 11.66
N THR A 83 2.47 23.25 12.16
CA THR A 83 1.58 24.39 12.40
C THR A 83 1.78 25.06 13.74
N CYS A 84 2.43 24.39 14.68
CA CYS A 84 2.65 24.90 16.04
C CYS A 84 3.93 25.71 16.19
N THR A 85 4.86 25.63 15.24
CA THR A 85 6.17 26.26 15.39
C THR A 85 6.70 26.70 14.03
N ASP A 86 7.54 27.72 14.05
CA ASP A 86 8.36 28.14 12.90
C ASP A 86 9.86 28.00 13.20
N ASP A 87 10.20 27.32 14.30
CA ASP A 87 11.59 27.03 14.65
C ASP A 87 12.21 26.10 13.59
N GLY A 88 13.25 26.57 12.92
CA GLY A 88 13.90 25.84 11.86
C GLY A 88 14.50 24.51 12.29
N ALA A 89 15.02 24.44 13.53
CA ALA A 89 15.58 23.18 14.05
C ALA A 89 14.49 22.14 14.27
N VAL A 90 13.34 22.55 14.79
CA VAL A 90 12.18 21.64 14.98
C VAL A 90 11.66 21.15 13.64
N LEU A 91 11.51 22.06 12.68
CA LEU A 91 11.02 21.69 11.35
C LEU A 91 11.98 20.74 10.64
N GLU A 92 13.28 20.89 10.82
CA GLU A 92 14.28 19.98 10.27
C GLU A 92 14.13 18.57 10.86
N LEU A 93 13.93 18.48 12.18
CA LEU A 93 13.72 17.18 12.83
C LEU A 93 12.43 16.50 12.33
N VAL A 94 11.39 17.27 12.09
CA VAL A 94 10.15 16.73 11.51
C VAL A 94 10.40 16.18 10.11
N ARG A 95 11.18 16.89 9.28
CA ARG A 95 11.55 16.39 7.94
C ARG A 95 12.31 15.07 8.03
N GLN A 96 13.22 14.94 8.99
CA GLN A 96 13.93 13.69 9.21
C GLN A 96 13.00 12.54 9.61
N LEU A 97 12.02 12.82 10.48
CA LEU A 97 10.98 11.84 10.85
C LEU A 97 10.18 11.39 9.64
N GLU A 98 9.75 12.33 8.82
CA GLU A 98 8.96 12.02 7.62
C GLU A 98 9.76 11.21 6.60
N ALA A 99 11.06 11.42 6.52
CA ALA A 99 11.92 10.69 5.60
C ALA A 99 12.12 9.23 5.99
N LEU A 100 11.78 8.84 7.22
CA LEU A 100 11.88 7.45 7.68
C LEU A 100 10.69 6.59 7.24
N GLU A 101 9.65 7.20 6.71
CA GLU A 101 8.46 6.48 6.24
C GLU A 101 8.64 5.81 4.88
#